data_03e3608eab0c01506f2efa1b3ed5e0e4
#
_entry.id   03e3608eab0c01506f2efa1b3ed5e0e4
#
_cell.length_a   1.000
_cell.length_b   1.000
_cell.length_c   1.000
_cell.angle_alpha   90.00
_cell.angle_beta   90.00
_cell.angle_gamma   90.00
#
_symmetry.space_group_name_H-M   'P 1'
#
loop_
_entity.id
_entity.type
_entity.pdbx_description
1 polymer ?
#
loop_
_entity_poly.entity_id
_entity_poly.type
_entity_poly.pdbx_seq_one_letter_code
_entity_poly.pdbx_strand_id
1 'polypeptide(L)'
;MACISVDTCQFRNILAALPELPPCNWLITDLECYDTSGWDGCEKWARRELFLTDGTLRRDVKTRDMQFIWGVFSAIDAEYSENAVRRYPLPEAETPRYMSNSIFPQHPLAFLELYAEDGCLTFVSARKSSLLEPLYRLPCEVRDEEADNRVMNAQLCRIQDTLRQTVPEVSPQIANAVQWQVWWALFRKKTGSISDQALHAAVMAEYHAQRLSPSRFPAPYWDPYAQK
;
A
#
# COMPACT_ATOMS: atom_id res chain seq x y z
N MET A 1 -2.41 -1.18 16.31
CA MET A 1 -2.64 -0.75 14.95
C MET A 1 -2.17 -1.86 14.06
N ALA A 2 -2.72 -2.01 12.90
CA ALA A 2 -2.31 -3.08 11.99
C ALA A 2 -2.65 -2.70 10.55
N CYS A 3 -1.88 -3.20 9.62
CA CYS A 3 -2.19 -3.17 8.19
C CYS A 3 -2.00 -4.57 7.61
N ILE A 4 -2.93 -4.96 6.77
CA ILE A 4 -2.86 -6.20 6.00
C ILE A 4 -3.04 -5.89 4.53
N SER A 5 -2.52 -6.75 3.66
CA SER A 5 -2.93 -6.80 2.26
C SER A 5 -3.81 -8.02 2.01
N VAL A 6 -4.75 -7.85 1.08
CA VAL A 6 -5.67 -8.87 0.63
C VAL A 6 -5.54 -8.97 -0.88
N ASP A 7 -4.99 -10.09 -1.36
CA ASP A 7 -4.70 -10.31 -2.78
C ASP A 7 -5.81 -11.09 -3.47
N THR A 8 -6.10 -10.74 -4.72
CA THR A 8 -7.07 -11.42 -5.62
C THR A 8 -8.49 -11.55 -5.07
N CYS A 9 -8.87 -10.69 -4.12
CA CYS A 9 -10.20 -10.68 -3.53
C CYS A 9 -11.03 -9.51 -4.09
N GLN A 10 -12.28 -9.78 -4.46
CA GLN A 10 -13.17 -8.71 -4.88
C GLN A 10 -13.44 -7.76 -3.71
N PHE A 11 -13.35 -6.46 -3.96
CA PHE A 11 -13.52 -5.41 -2.95
C PHE A 11 -14.83 -5.54 -2.16
N ARG A 12 -15.92 -5.96 -2.82
CA ARG A 12 -17.21 -6.23 -2.15
C ARG A 12 -17.13 -7.32 -1.07
N ASN A 13 -16.27 -8.32 -1.26
CA ASN A 13 -16.08 -9.39 -0.27
C ASN A 13 -15.28 -8.90 0.92
N ILE A 14 -14.29 -8.02 0.68
CA ILE A 14 -13.53 -7.36 1.75
C ILE A 14 -14.47 -6.50 2.59
N LEU A 15 -15.28 -5.62 1.96
CA LEU A 15 -16.26 -4.80 2.67
C LEU A 15 -17.30 -5.64 3.44
N ALA A 16 -17.74 -6.76 2.87
CA ALA A 16 -18.70 -7.64 3.51
C ALA A 16 -18.12 -8.41 4.70
N ALA A 17 -16.82 -8.70 4.68
CA ALA A 17 -16.13 -9.40 5.75
C ALA A 17 -15.74 -8.50 6.92
N LEU A 18 -15.72 -7.17 6.75
CA LEU A 18 -15.51 -6.24 7.85
C LEU A 18 -16.60 -6.44 8.94
N PRO A 19 -16.23 -6.31 10.21
CA PRO A 19 -17.23 -6.38 11.29
C PRO A 19 -18.23 -5.22 11.18
N GLU A 20 -19.25 -5.24 12.01
CA GLU A 20 -20.12 -4.07 12.15
C GLU A 20 -19.29 -2.85 12.59
N LEU A 21 -19.28 -1.83 11.72
CA LEU A 21 -18.56 -0.60 11.97
C LEU A 21 -19.43 0.36 12.82
N PRO A 22 -18.83 1.24 13.61
CA PRO A 22 -19.56 2.35 14.18
C PRO A 22 -20.18 3.20 13.05
N PRO A 23 -21.21 4.01 13.33
CA PRO A 23 -21.77 4.93 12.33
C PRO A 23 -20.65 5.75 11.66
N CYS A 24 -20.49 5.59 10.36
CA CYS A 24 -19.41 6.25 9.63
C CYS A 24 -19.81 6.70 8.24
N ASN A 25 -19.05 7.65 7.74
CA ASN A 25 -19.01 8.06 6.34
C ASN A 25 -17.67 7.65 5.72
N TRP A 26 -17.66 7.48 4.43
CA TRP A 26 -16.48 7.16 3.66
C TRP A 26 -16.06 8.35 2.80
N LEU A 27 -14.86 8.85 3.05
CA LEU A 27 -14.14 9.70 2.10
C LEU A 27 -13.41 8.78 1.13
N ILE A 28 -13.69 8.92 -0.15
CA ILE A 28 -13.04 8.16 -1.22
C ILE A 28 -12.26 9.14 -2.07
N THR A 29 -10.99 8.88 -2.29
CA THR A 29 -10.08 9.75 -3.03
C THR A 29 -9.27 8.95 -4.04
N ASP A 30 -8.69 9.63 -5.01
CA ASP A 30 -7.88 9.04 -6.09
C ASP A 30 -8.57 7.86 -6.80
N LEU A 31 -9.89 7.98 -6.94
CA LEU A 31 -10.72 6.89 -7.41
C LEU A 31 -10.58 6.67 -8.91
N GLU A 32 -10.25 5.45 -9.29
CA GLU A 32 -10.40 4.90 -10.63
C GLU A 32 -11.10 3.55 -10.53
N CYS A 33 -12.29 3.44 -11.13
CA CYS A 33 -13.04 2.20 -11.11
C CYS A 33 -13.82 1.98 -12.41
N TYR A 34 -14.10 0.72 -12.70
CA TYR A 34 -14.91 0.30 -13.82
C TYR A 34 -16.13 -0.48 -13.31
N ASP A 35 -17.30 -0.21 -13.91
CA ASP A 35 -18.48 -1.03 -13.74
C ASP A 35 -18.54 -2.03 -14.90
N THR A 36 -18.28 -3.30 -14.63
CA THR A 36 -18.24 -4.35 -15.65
C THR A 36 -19.63 -4.76 -16.13
N SER A 37 -20.70 -4.32 -15.44
CA SER A 37 -22.10 -4.62 -15.81
C SER A 37 -22.69 -3.68 -16.86
N GLY A 38 -21.97 -2.61 -17.25
CA GLY A 38 -22.36 -1.63 -18.25
C GLY A 38 -22.33 -0.18 -17.78
N TRP A 39 -22.02 0.73 -18.69
CA TRP A 39 -21.69 2.15 -18.42
C TRP A 39 -22.87 3.04 -18.01
N ASP A 40 -24.11 2.58 -18.10
CA ASP A 40 -25.29 3.40 -17.88
C ASP A 40 -25.60 3.60 -16.39
N GLY A 41 -24.96 4.59 -15.78
CA GLY A 41 -25.27 4.99 -14.41
C GLY A 41 -24.09 5.28 -13.50
N CYS A 42 -22.88 5.32 -14.04
CA CYS A 42 -21.66 5.47 -13.27
C CYS A 42 -21.17 6.92 -13.08
N GLU A 43 -21.96 7.96 -13.48
CA GLU A 43 -21.53 9.37 -13.33
C GLU A 43 -21.03 9.72 -11.94
N LYS A 44 -21.62 9.13 -10.89
CA LYS A 44 -21.19 9.31 -9.51
C LYS A 44 -19.80 8.75 -9.30
N TRP A 45 -19.53 7.54 -9.78
CA TRP A 45 -18.28 6.81 -9.60
C TRP A 45 -17.20 7.22 -10.61
N ALA A 46 -17.53 8.03 -11.60
CA ALA A 46 -16.57 8.67 -12.50
C ALA A 46 -15.83 9.86 -11.85
N ARG A 47 -16.22 10.25 -10.63
CA ARG A 47 -15.55 11.31 -9.87
C ARG A 47 -14.34 10.75 -9.16
N ARG A 48 -13.25 11.50 -9.13
CA ARG A 48 -12.05 11.14 -8.39
C ARG A 48 -12.23 11.16 -6.87
N GLU A 49 -13.25 11.87 -6.39
CA GLU A 49 -13.51 12.04 -4.96
C GLU A 49 -15.00 11.89 -4.67
N LEU A 50 -15.31 11.14 -3.61
CA LEU A 50 -16.67 10.94 -3.12
C LEU A 50 -16.71 11.03 -1.60
N PHE A 51 -17.85 11.48 -1.07
CA PHE A 51 -18.17 11.37 0.35
C PHE A 51 -19.53 10.68 0.50
N LEU A 52 -19.55 9.49 1.07
CA LEU A 52 -20.71 8.60 1.10
C LEU A 52 -20.96 8.06 2.50
N THR A 53 -22.23 7.81 2.83
CA THR A 53 -22.56 7.01 4.02
C THR A 53 -22.14 5.54 3.82
N ASP A 54 -21.83 4.82 4.91
CA ASP A 54 -21.47 3.40 4.86
C ASP A 54 -22.58 2.56 4.16
N GLY A 55 -23.84 2.82 4.48
CA GLY A 55 -24.97 2.13 3.81
C GLY A 55 -25.03 2.37 2.30
N THR A 56 -24.64 3.57 1.84
CA THR A 56 -24.60 3.88 0.40
C THR A 56 -23.45 3.14 -0.28
N LEU A 57 -22.23 3.18 0.29
CA LEU A 57 -21.08 2.46 -0.26
C LEU A 57 -21.38 0.96 -0.37
N ARG A 58 -21.79 0.34 0.74
CA ARG A 58 -22.07 -1.12 0.77
C ARG A 58 -23.16 -1.53 -0.22
N ARG A 59 -24.24 -0.74 -0.33
CA ARG A 59 -25.30 -1.00 -1.29
C ARG A 59 -24.77 -0.94 -2.72
N ASP A 60 -24.06 0.12 -3.08
CA ASP A 60 -23.58 0.34 -4.44
C ASP A 60 -22.59 -0.77 -4.84
N VAL A 61 -21.63 -1.10 -3.98
CA VAL A 61 -20.65 -2.16 -4.23
C VAL A 61 -21.29 -3.56 -4.28
N LYS A 62 -22.38 -3.79 -3.53
CA LYS A 62 -23.12 -5.06 -3.55
C LYS A 62 -23.95 -5.23 -4.82
N THR A 63 -24.54 -4.15 -5.31
CA THR A 63 -25.52 -4.21 -6.43
C THR A 63 -24.87 -4.03 -7.81
N ARG A 64 -23.60 -3.62 -7.85
CA ARG A 64 -22.84 -3.40 -9.07
C ARG A 64 -21.61 -4.30 -9.11
N ASP A 65 -21.18 -4.68 -10.28
CA ASP A 65 -19.94 -5.43 -10.48
C ASP A 65 -18.79 -4.43 -10.71
N MET A 66 -18.37 -3.79 -9.63
CA MET A 66 -17.34 -2.75 -9.65
C MET A 66 -15.95 -3.34 -9.46
N GLN A 67 -15.04 -2.99 -10.36
CA GLN A 67 -13.62 -3.21 -10.22
C GLN A 67 -12.94 -1.88 -9.90
N PHE A 68 -12.32 -1.80 -8.74
CA PHE A 68 -11.52 -0.63 -8.34
C PHE A 68 -10.08 -0.86 -8.78
N ILE A 69 -9.59 -0.04 -9.71
CA ILE A 69 -8.20 -0.07 -10.15
C ILE A 69 -7.36 0.67 -9.10
N TRP A 70 -7.79 1.88 -8.75
CA TRP A 70 -7.19 2.70 -7.69
C TRP A 70 -8.28 3.30 -6.81
N GLY A 71 -7.93 3.60 -5.59
CA GLY A 71 -8.78 4.37 -4.71
C GLY A 71 -8.47 4.18 -3.25
N VAL A 72 -8.51 5.28 -2.49
CA VAL A 72 -8.36 5.27 -1.03
C VAL A 72 -9.70 5.53 -0.39
N PHE A 73 -10.17 4.60 0.42
CA PHE A 73 -11.46 4.59 1.10
C PHE A 73 -11.24 4.77 2.59
N SER A 74 -11.43 5.96 3.11
CA SER A 74 -11.23 6.30 4.52
C SER A 74 -12.54 6.33 5.27
N ALA A 75 -12.76 5.41 6.22
CA ALA A 75 -13.92 5.39 7.12
C ALA A 75 -13.71 6.36 8.28
N ILE A 76 -14.60 7.34 8.38
CA ILE A 76 -14.56 8.45 9.31
C ILE A 76 -15.86 8.46 10.08
N ASP A 77 -15.81 8.75 11.39
CA ASP A 77 -17.01 8.83 12.24
C ASP A 77 -18.05 9.76 11.63
N ALA A 78 -19.33 9.31 11.66
CA ALA A 78 -20.45 10.05 11.06
C ALA A 78 -20.74 11.41 11.73
N GLU A 79 -20.16 11.68 12.92
CA GLU A 79 -20.25 12.99 13.57
C GLU A 79 -19.54 14.11 12.79
N TYR A 80 -18.53 13.75 11.97
CA TYR A 80 -17.80 14.72 11.17
C TYR A 80 -18.52 15.02 9.85
N SER A 81 -18.81 16.31 9.64
CA SER A 81 -19.34 16.77 8.34
C SER A 81 -18.30 16.68 7.24
N GLU A 82 -18.72 16.54 5.97
CA GLU A 82 -17.82 16.56 4.81
C GLU A 82 -16.89 17.77 4.82
N ASN A 83 -17.40 18.96 5.13
CA ASN A 83 -16.59 20.18 5.22
C ASN A 83 -15.51 20.11 6.31
N ALA A 84 -15.76 19.44 7.42
CA ALA A 84 -14.77 19.25 8.48
C ALA A 84 -13.67 18.26 8.03
N VAL A 85 -14.07 17.19 7.37
CA VAL A 85 -13.16 16.17 6.81
C VAL A 85 -12.23 16.79 5.76
N ARG A 86 -12.76 17.54 4.82
CA ARG A 86 -12.00 18.17 3.73
C ARG A 86 -11.02 19.29 4.16
N ARG A 87 -10.95 19.62 5.45
CA ARG A 87 -9.91 20.54 5.99
C ARG A 87 -8.55 19.88 6.15
N TYR A 88 -8.49 18.56 6.11
CA TYR A 88 -7.24 17.78 6.19
C TYR A 88 -6.74 17.44 4.80
N PRO A 89 -5.44 17.13 4.66
CA PRO A 89 -4.91 16.60 3.41
C PRO A 89 -5.69 15.36 2.97
N LEU A 90 -5.99 15.30 1.70
CA LEU A 90 -6.69 14.15 1.11
C LEU A 90 -5.72 12.97 1.01
N PRO A 91 -6.17 11.75 1.30
CA PRO A 91 -5.39 10.55 1.05
C PRO A 91 -5.09 10.39 -0.45
N GLU A 92 -3.91 9.86 -0.75
CA GLU A 92 -3.42 9.64 -2.11
C GLU A 92 -3.11 8.15 -2.32
N ALA A 93 -3.41 7.65 -3.51
CA ALA A 93 -2.94 6.35 -3.98
C ALA A 93 -1.42 6.39 -4.27
N GLU A 94 -0.81 5.25 -4.52
CA GLU A 94 0.62 5.12 -4.89
C GLU A 94 1.60 5.79 -3.91
N THR A 95 1.23 5.90 -2.65
CA THR A 95 2.09 6.51 -1.64
C THR A 95 3.08 5.48 -1.06
N PRO A 96 4.36 5.87 -0.82
CA PRO A 96 5.34 4.99 -0.18
C PRO A 96 5.02 4.64 1.28
N ARG A 97 3.97 5.22 1.87
CA ARG A 97 3.56 4.93 3.26
C ARG A 97 3.25 3.45 3.49
N TYR A 98 2.76 2.73 2.47
CA TYR A 98 2.47 1.30 2.57
C TYR A 98 3.73 0.42 2.64
N MET A 99 4.93 0.99 2.42
CA MET A 99 6.22 0.32 2.64
C MET A 99 6.80 0.56 4.04
N SER A 100 6.07 1.26 4.91
CA SER A 100 6.54 1.60 6.25
C SER A 100 6.37 0.43 7.22
N ASN A 101 7.19 0.40 8.28
CA ASN A 101 7.09 -0.60 9.35
C ASN A 101 5.83 -0.44 10.21
N SER A 102 5.18 0.72 10.11
CA SER A 102 3.94 1.05 10.81
C SER A 102 3.03 1.82 9.86
N ILE A 103 1.92 1.20 9.49
CA ILE A 103 0.99 1.75 8.51
C ILE A 103 -0.27 2.20 9.23
N PHE A 104 -0.65 3.44 8.99
CA PHE A 104 -1.86 4.06 9.56
C PHE A 104 -2.76 4.56 8.45
N PRO A 105 -4.07 4.68 8.70
CA PRO A 105 -4.94 5.44 7.82
C PRO A 105 -4.34 6.81 7.52
N GLN A 106 -4.29 7.19 6.24
CA GLN A 106 -3.69 8.44 5.80
C GLN A 106 -4.47 9.65 6.33
N HIS A 107 -5.80 9.56 6.30
CA HIS A 107 -6.64 10.63 6.81
C HIS A 107 -6.64 10.66 8.35
N PRO A 108 -6.33 11.81 9.00
CA PRO A 108 -6.21 11.89 10.46
C PRO A 108 -7.46 11.50 11.25
N LEU A 109 -8.65 11.67 10.68
CA LEU A 109 -9.92 11.30 11.31
C LEU A 109 -10.36 9.86 10.99
N ALA A 110 -9.69 9.17 10.04
CA ALA A 110 -10.08 7.81 9.69
C ALA A 110 -9.67 6.82 10.78
N PHE A 111 -10.55 5.89 11.11
CA PHE A 111 -10.27 4.76 12.00
C PHE A 111 -9.99 3.45 11.23
N LEU A 112 -10.37 3.41 9.96
CA LEU A 112 -10.16 2.31 9.02
C LEU A 112 -9.94 2.91 7.63
N GLU A 113 -9.04 2.34 6.85
CA GLU A 113 -8.77 2.74 5.48
C GLU A 113 -8.53 1.51 4.60
N LEU A 114 -9.15 1.50 3.43
CA LEU A 114 -8.91 0.53 2.39
C LEU A 114 -8.26 1.25 1.21
N TYR A 115 -7.15 0.72 0.71
CA TYR A 115 -6.49 1.21 -0.50
C TYR A 115 -6.53 0.10 -1.56
N ALA A 116 -7.31 0.31 -2.61
CA ALA A 116 -7.34 -0.57 -3.78
C ALA A 116 -6.18 -0.23 -4.71
N GLU A 117 -5.41 -1.25 -5.12
CA GLU A 117 -4.24 -1.13 -5.99
C GLU A 117 -4.31 -2.12 -7.15
N ASP A 118 -4.16 -1.60 -8.36
CA ASP A 118 -4.07 -2.35 -9.62
C ASP A 118 -5.19 -3.40 -9.83
N GLY A 119 -6.37 -3.12 -9.27
CA GLY A 119 -7.56 -3.94 -9.45
C GLY A 119 -7.55 -5.32 -8.79
N CYS A 120 -6.48 -5.72 -8.13
CA CYS A 120 -6.35 -7.04 -7.52
C CYS A 120 -5.88 -7.03 -6.06
N LEU A 121 -5.15 -6.02 -5.64
CA LEU A 121 -4.61 -5.91 -4.30
C LEU A 121 -5.39 -4.85 -3.50
N THR A 122 -5.68 -5.13 -2.25
CA THR A 122 -6.28 -4.15 -1.34
C THR A 122 -5.51 -4.14 -0.02
N PHE A 123 -4.94 -3.01 0.33
CA PHE A 123 -4.40 -2.78 1.67
C PHE A 123 -5.51 -2.35 2.60
N VAL A 124 -5.52 -2.86 3.81
CA VAL A 124 -6.49 -2.49 4.84
C VAL A 124 -5.73 -2.11 6.11
N SER A 125 -5.76 -0.84 6.45
CA SER A 125 -5.14 -0.31 7.67
C SER A 125 -6.18 0.14 8.68
N ALA A 126 -5.96 -0.16 9.97
CA ALA A 126 -6.90 0.18 11.01
C ALA A 126 -6.22 0.66 12.29
N ARG A 127 -6.86 1.62 13.00
CA ARG A 127 -6.42 2.04 14.33
C ARG A 127 -6.60 0.96 15.38
N LYS A 128 -7.56 0.05 15.19
CA LYS A 128 -7.82 -1.12 16.04
C LYS A 128 -7.65 -2.38 15.23
N SER A 129 -6.69 -3.23 15.58
CA SER A 129 -6.40 -4.49 14.88
C SER A 129 -7.59 -5.45 14.84
N SER A 130 -8.47 -5.39 15.85
CA SER A 130 -9.68 -6.22 15.87
C SER A 130 -10.62 -6.01 14.68
N LEU A 131 -10.54 -4.86 13.99
CA LEU A 131 -11.31 -4.61 12.76
C LEU A 131 -10.80 -5.48 11.59
N LEU A 132 -9.55 -5.94 11.63
CA LEU A 132 -8.92 -6.74 10.57
C LEU A 132 -9.07 -8.24 10.78
N GLU A 133 -9.35 -8.70 12.01
CA GLU A 133 -9.42 -10.13 12.34
C GLU A 133 -10.38 -10.94 11.44
N PRO A 134 -11.57 -10.44 11.08
CA PRO A 134 -12.45 -11.20 10.19
C PRO A 134 -11.90 -11.37 8.78
N LEU A 135 -11.04 -10.47 8.31
CA LEU A 135 -10.47 -10.52 6.97
C LEU A 135 -9.52 -11.70 6.77
N TYR A 136 -8.87 -12.19 7.83
CA TYR A 136 -8.02 -13.39 7.77
C TYR A 136 -8.80 -14.68 7.47
N ARG A 137 -10.14 -14.63 7.46
CA ARG A 137 -11.02 -15.76 7.11
C ARG A 137 -11.46 -15.73 5.64
N LEU A 138 -11.07 -14.70 4.90
CA LEU A 138 -11.37 -14.62 3.47
C LEU A 138 -10.69 -15.78 2.72
N PRO A 139 -11.31 -16.33 1.67
CA PRO A 139 -10.74 -17.41 0.86
C PRO A 139 -9.73 -16.86 -0.17
N CYS A 140 -8.85 -15.99 0.26
CA CYS A 140 -7.83 -15.34 -0.54
C CYS A 140 -6.56 -15.14 0.30
N GLU A 141 -5.47 -14.72 -0.34
CA GLU A 141 -4.23 -14.49 0.37
C GLU A 141 -4.33 -13.20 1.20
N VAL A 142 -4.12 -13.32 2.51
CA VAL A 142 -4.08 -12.19 3.45
C VAL A 142 -2.73 -12.19 4.13
N ARG A 143 -1.99 -11.07 4.03
CA ARG A 143 -0.65 -10.90 4.59
C ARG A 143 -0.63 -9.80 5.64
N ASP A 144 0.25 -9.94 6.62
CA ASP A 144 0.59 -8.87 7.57
C ASP A 144 1.64 -7.95 6.93
N GLU A 145 1.18 -6.84 6.37
CA GLU A 145 2.05 -5.88 5.67
C GLU A 145 3.11 -5.26 6.57
N GLU A 146 2.80 -5.00 7.83
CA GLU A 146 3.80 -4.46 8.76
C GLU A 146 4.90 -5.48 9.05
N ALA A 147 4.57 -6.76 9.13
CA ALA A 147 5.55 -7.83 9.31
C ALA A 147 6.42 -8.00 8.06
N ASP A 148 5.80 -8.04 6.87
CA ASP A 148 6.51 -8.16 5.60
C ASP A 148 7.41 -6.96 5.35
N ASN A 149 6.94 -5.74 5.63
CA ASN A 149 7.74 -4.52 5.51
C ASN A 149 8.93 -4.49 6.47
N ARG A 150 8.78 -4.96 7.72
CA ARG A 150 9.91 -5.07 8.64
C ARG A 150 11.02 -5.96 8.06
N VAL A 151 10.65 -7.09 7.46
CA VAL A 151 11.61 -8.00 6.81
C VAL A 151 12.25 -7.34 5.61
N MET A 152 11.45 -6.76 4.72
CA MET A 152 11.93 -6.05 3.53
C MET A 152 12.87 -4.91 3.90
N ASN A 153 12.48 -4.05 4.83
CA ASN A 153 13.27 -2.89 5.25
C ASN A 153 14.60 -3.31 5.90
N ALA A 154 14.61 -4.39 6.68
CA ALA A 154 15.85 -4.94 7.22
C ALA A 154 16.80 -5.42 6.10
N GLN A 155 16.26 -6.04 5.05
CA GLN A 155 17.04 -6.46 3.89
C GLN A 155 17.56 -5.26 3.09
N LEU A 156 16.73 -4.25 2.87
CA LEU A 156 17.11 -3.01 2.20
C LEU A 156 18.21 -2.25 2.97
N CYS A 157 18.12 -2.16 4.30
CA CYS A 157 19.16 -1.60 5.14
C CYS A 157 20.48 -2.37 4.98
N ARG A 158 20.44 -3.71 5.01
CA ARG A 158 21.63 -4.54 4.85
C ARG A 158 22.32 -4.33 3.50
N ILE A 159 21.56 -4.17 2.40
CA ILE A 159 22.10 -3.84 1.07
C ILE A 159 22.79 -2.47 1.12
N GLN A 160 22.14 -1.47 1.69
CA GLN A 160 22.63 -0.12 1.75
C GLN A 160 23.88 0.01 2.61
N ASP A 161 23.93 -0.68 3.77
CA ASP A 161 25.12 -0.74 4.62
C ASP A 161 26.30 -1.37 3.88
N THR A 162 26.07 -2.48 3.17
CA THR A 162 27.09 -3.15 2.35
C THR A 162 27.64 -2.21 1.27
N LEU A 163 26.77 -1.45 0.60
CA LEU A 163 27.19 -0.48 -0.42
C LEU A 163 28.00 0.66 0.18
N ARG A 164 27.53 1.28 1.28
CA ARG A 164 28.21 2.41 1.93
C ARG A 164 29.54 2.06 2.54
N GLN A 165 29.73 0.85 3.04
CA GLN A 165 31.02 0.36 3.55
C GLN A 165 32.09 0.32 2.45
N THR A 166 31.70 0.05 1.19
CA THR A 166 32.61 -0.08 0.07
C THR A 166 32.71 1.21 -0.75
N VAL A 167 31.61 1.97 -0.84
CA VAL A 167 31.50 3.22 -1.62
C VAL A 167 30.83 4.29 -0.74
N PRO A 168 31.58 4.91 0.21
CA PRO A 168 31.00 5.86 1.18
C PRO A 168 30.32 7.09 0.54
N GLU A 169 30.81 7.54 -0.60
CA GLU A 169 30.32 8.74 -1.30
C GLU A 169 29.39 8.42 -2.47
N VAL A 170 28.67 7.29 -2.42
CA VAL A 170 27.67 6.95 -3.44
C VAL A 170 26.54 7.98 -3.45
N SER A 171 26.14 8.45 -4.65
CA SER A 171 25.01 9.36 -4.76
C SER A 171 23.69 8.67 -4.32
N PRO A 172 22.73 9.42 -3.71
CA PRO A 172 21.47 8.85 -3.27
C PRO A 172 20.70 8.13 -4.38
N GLN A 173 20.74 8.64 -5.61
CA GLN A 173 20.07 8.03 -6.76
C GLN A 173 20.63 6.66 -7.12
N ILE A 174 21.99 6.56 -7.18
CA ILE A 174 22.65 5.28 -7.46
C ILE A 174 22.42 4.33 -6.29
N ALA A 175 22.53 4.79 -5.06
CA ALA A 175 22.29 3.96 -3.87
C ALA A 175 20.89 3.36 -3.88
N ASN A 176 19.87 4.16 -4.18
CA ASN A 176 18.49 3.71 -4.26
C ASN A 176 18.28 2.70 -5.40
N ALA A 177 18.83 2.96 -6.59
CA ALA A 177 18.74 2.02 -7.71
C ALA A 177 19.40 0.67 -7.38
N VAL A 178 20.62 0.69 -6.83
CA VAL A 178 21.32 -0.54 -6.40
C VAL A 178 20.51 -1.29 -5.36
N GLN A 179 20.01 -0.60 -4.36
CA GLN A 179 19.22 -1.18 -3.27
C GLN A 179 18.03 -1.98 -3.81
N TRP A 180 17.22 -1.37 -4.66
CA TRP A 180 16.02 -2.01 -5.21
C TRP A 180 16.34 -3.13 -6.19
N GLN A 181 17.32 -2.98 -7.07
CA GLN A 181 17.68 -4.02 -8.03
C GLN A 181 18.27 -5.24 -7.32
N VAL A 182 19.14 -5.04 -6.33
CA VAL A 182 19.70 -6.15 -5.53
C VAL A 182 18.61 -6.82 -4.70
N TRP A 183 17.72 -6.05 -4.05
CA TRP A 183 16.60 -6.61 -3.30
C TRP A 183 15.72 -7.47 -4.20
N TRP A 184 15.34 -6.95 -5.37
CA TRP A 184 14.52 -7.67 -6.33
C TRP A 184 15.17 -8.96 -6.84
N ALA A 185 16.46 -8.91 -7.11
CA ALA A 185 17.19 -10.08 -7.63
C ALA A 185 17.40 -11.17 -6.58
N LEU A 186 17.68 -10.78 -5.33
CA LEU A 186 18.11 -11.72 -4.31
C LEU A 186 17.02 -12.12 -3.31
N PHE A 187 16.14 -11.20 -2.95
CA PHE A 187 15.23 -11.41 -1.82
C PHE A 187 13.78 -11.67 -2.23
N ARG A 188 13.29 -11.08 -3.32
CA ARG A 188 11.89 -11.23 -3.72
C ARG A 188 11.45 -12.69 -3.93
N LYS A 189 12.35 -13.57 -4.41
CA LYS A 189 12.04 -14.96 -4.76
C LYS A 189 12.72 -16.01 -3.87
N LYS A 190 13.50 -15.60 -2.88
CA LYS A 190 14.31 -16.52 -2.07
C LYS A 190 13.88 -16.49 -0.60
N THR A 191 13.51 -17.65 -0.10
CA THR A 191 13.18 -17.88 1.32
C THR A 191 14.40 -18.22 2.19
N GLY A 192 15.61 -18.18 1.65
CA GLY A 192 16.86 -18.58 2.32
C GLY A 192 17.76 -17.41 2.70
N SER A 193 18.64 -17.63 3.69
CA SER A 193 19.65 -16.66 4.07
C SER A 193 20.69 -16.47 2.96
N ILE A 194 21.04 -15.21 2.68
CA ILE A 194 22.08 -14.85 1.72
C ILE A 194 23.36 -14.56 2.49
N SER A 195 24.47 -15.19 2.11
CA SER A 195 25.79 -14.92 2.72
C SER A 195 26.24 -13.49 2.44
N ASP A 196 27.06 -12.91 3.36
CA ASP A 196 27.58 -11.55 3.19
C ASP A 196 28.46 -11.44 1.94
N GLN A 197 29.20 -12.50 1.60
CA GLN A 197 29.99 -12.53 0.36
C GLN A 197 29.13 -12.45 -0.89
N ALA A 198 28.03 -13.22 -0.95
CA ALA A 198 27.10 -13.19 -2.08
C ALA A 198 26.38 -11.86 -2.19
N LEU A 199 25.99 -11.29 -1.05
CA LEU A 199 25.38 -9.96 -1.00
C LEU A 199 26.36 -8.87 -1.49
N HIS A 200 27.58 -8.86 -0.97
CA HIS A 200 28.62 -7.91 -1.40
C HIS A 200 28.89 -8.00 -2.91
N ALA A 201 29.03 -9.23 -3.46
CA ALA A 201 29.24 -9.42 -4.88
C ALA A 201 28.08 -8.86 -5.73
N ALA A 202 26.84 -9.11 -5.33
CA ALA A 202 25.66 -8.61 -6.03
C ALA A 202 25.57 -7.07 -5.95
N VAL A 203 25.80 -6.49 -4.79
CA VAL A 203 25.79 -5.04 -4.58
C VAL A 203 26.84 -4.34 -5.45
N MET A 204 28.06 -4.86 -5.51
CA MET A 204 29.12 -4.28 -6.31
C MET A 204 28.89 -4.45 -7.81
N ALA A 205 28.38 -5.58 -8.25
CA ALA A 205 28.01 -5.81 -9.65
C ALA A 205 26.94 -4.80 -10.11
N GLU A 206 25.90 -4.61 -9.31
CA GLU A 206 24.83 -3.65 -9.62
C GLU A 206 25.31 -2.19 -9.53
N TYR A 207 26.13 -1.85 -8.55
CA TYR A 207 26.75 -0.53 -8.46
C TYR A 207 27.55 -0.15 -9.72
N HIS A 208 28.35 -1.09 -10.24
CA HIS A 208 29.10 -0.86 -11.49
C HIS A 208 28.17 -0.74 -12.69
N ALA A 209 27.11 -1.55 -12.75
CA ALA A 209 26.11 -1.48 -13.81
C ALA A 209 25.40 -0.10 -13.83
N GLN A 210 24.95 0.39 -12.66
CA GLN A 210 24.29 1.68 -12.54
C GLN A 210 25.20 2.87 -12.87
N ARG A 211 26.51 2.77 -12.63
CA ARG A 211 27.47 3.80 -13.06
C ARG A 211 27.66 3.85 -14.57
N LEU A 212 27.62 2.71 -15.26
CA LEU A 212 27.81 2.63 -16.71
C LEU A 212 26.53 2.93 -17.47
N SER A 213 25.39 2.51 -16.96
CA SER A 213 24.07 2.69 -17.58
C SER A 213 23.02 2.90 -16.48
N PRO A 214 22.80 4.13 -16.02
CA PRO A 214 21.79 4.41 -15.01
C PRO A 214 20.42 3.93 -15.44
N SER A 215 19.70 3.30 -14.53
CA SER A 215 18.33 2.83 -14.76
C SER A 215 17.46 3.97 -15.28
N ARG A 216 16.73 3.76 -16.38
CA ARG A 216 15.77 4.73 -16.92
C ARG A 216 14.51 4.86 -16.07
N PHE A 217 14.25 3.85 -15.24
CA PHE A 217 13.15 3.85 -14.29
C PHE A 217 13.75 4.12 -12.92
N PRO A 218 13.67 5.35 -12.40
CA PRO A 218 14.03 5.60 -11.03
C PRO A 218 13.17 4.67 -10.16
N ALA A 219 13.82 3.79 -9.41
CA ALA A 219 13.12 3.07 -8.36
C ALA A 219 12.44 4.10 -7.44
N PRO A 220 11.26 3.82 -6.89
CA PRO A 220 10.62 4.73 -5.96
C PRO A 220 11.64 5.11 -4.88
N TYR A 221 11.76 6.42 -4.61
CA TYR A 221 12.66 6.86 -3.55
C TYR A 221 12.11 6.36 -2.21
N TRP A 222 12.80 5.42 -1.63
CA TRP A 222 12.47 4.86 -0.34
C TRP A 222 13.70 4.83 0.55
N ASP A 223 13.62 5.50 1.70
CA ASP A 223 14.68 5.48 2.69
C ASP A 223 14.27 4.61 3.89
N PRO A 224 14.79 3.38 4.00
CA PRO A 224 14.47 2.50 5.11
C PRO A 224 14.95 3.03 6.47
N TYR A 225 15.87 3.98 6.51
CA TYR A 225 16.35 4.60 7.75
C TYR A 225 15.42 5.71 8.27
N ALA A 226 14.58 6.29 7.41
CA ALA A 226 13.57 7.25 7.84
C ALA A 226 12.46 6.62 8.70
N GLN A 227 12.48 5.28 8.86
CA GLN A 227 11.47 4.51 9.61
C GLN A 227 11.88 4.20 11.06
N LYS A 228 12.99 4.74 11.55
CA LYS A 228 13.50 4.51 12.91
C LYS A 228 12.89 5.48 13.92
#